data_7a25d4b45f1da5fe9b3dac5df29c9ec9
#
_entry.id   7a25d4b45f1da5fe9b3dac5df29c9ec9
#
_cell.length_a   1.000
_cell.length_b   1.000
_cell.length_c   1.000
_cell.angle_alpha   90.00
_cell.angle_beta   90.00
_cell.angle_gamma   90.00
#
_symmetry.space_group_name_H-M   'P 1'
#
loop_
_entity.id
_entity.type
_entity.pdbx_description
1 polymer ?
#
loop_
_entity_poly.entity_id
_entity_poly.type
_entity_poly.pdbx_seq_one_letter_code
_entity_poly.pdbx_strand_id
1 'polypeptide(L)'
;MPGQALVVFIPKETYQVRSGDTIYGIARQAGISARELIQRNPSLAQGAPLTVGEHLTLRPKEEPEGSLMVNGYAYPHIEQRVLRQAMPYLTDLSLFSYGFREDGALVPLADSRLLAEASLFGAGAVLVLTSIDESGTFSSQRASHLFQDQRLQEVVLDQLLQVMLEKGYLGLDVDFEYVEERDKEAFFHFLGRARERLHQDGFFLHVDLAPKTHAQQSGPLYAAHDYSVIGAIADSVLLMTYEWGYAYGPPMAVAPLPQVEEVLQYGVTEIAPGKIQLGIPNYGYDWTLPYEPSRRAATIGNQEAVRLAGQVGAEIQFDTVSQAPYFRYTREGIAHQVWFEDARSIQAKLQLALQYGIGGVAYWNLLRPFSQNWALLSQKIRILNRREGP
;
A
#
# COMPACT_ATOMS: atom_id res chain seq x y z
N MET A 1 -11.27 -24.29 5.40
CA MET A 1 -12.50 -23.64 5.86
C MET A 1 -13.43 -23.45 4.66
N PRO A 2 -14.76 -23.66 4.78
CA PRO A 2 -15.67 -23.44 3.65
C PRO A 2 -15.58 -22.00 3.13
N GLY A 3 -15.49 -21.84 1.80
CA GLY A 3 -15.38 -20.54 1.13
C GLY A 3 -14.03 -19.81 1.22
N GLN A 4 -13.05 -20.35 1.94
CA GLN A 4 -11.70 -19.78 2.00
C GLN A 4 -10.98 -19.93 0.66
N ALA A 5 -10.44 -18.82 0.14
CA ALA A 5 -9.53 -18.84 -0.99
C ALA A 5 -8.17 -19.44 -0.60
N LEU A 6 -7.56 -20.18 -1.52
CA LEU A 6 -6.22 -20.76 -1.37
C LEU A 6 -5.36 -20.36 -2.56
N VAL A 7 -4.11 -20.02 -2.29
CA VAL A 7 -3.08 -19.83 -3.32
C VAL A 7 -2.29 -21.13 -3.42
N VAL A 8 -2.27 -21.74 -4.63
CA VAL A 8 -1.57 -23.00 -4.87
C VAL A 8 -0.33 -22.73 -5.72
N PHE A 9 0.83 -23.07 -5.20
CA PHE A 9 2.09 -23.02 -5.94
C PHE A 9 2.31 -24.30 -6.72
N ILE A 10 2.47 -24.19 -8.03
CA ILE A 10 2.85 -25.33 -8.88
C ILE A 10 4.28 -25.05 -9.38
N PRO A 11 5.30 -25.78 -8.87
CA PRO A 11 6.66 -25.58 -9.33
C PRO A 11 6.87 -26.24 -10.70
N LYS A 12 7.67 -25.60 -11.55
CA LYS A 12 8.27 -26.19 -12.74
C LYS A 12 9.61 -26.82 -12.43
N GLU A 13 10.35 -26.17 -11.53
CA GLU A 13 11.68 -26.59 -11.10
C GLU A 13 11.81 -26.43 -9.58
N THR A 14 12.33 -27.45 -8.92
CA THR A 14 12.56 -27.46 -7.47
C THR A 14 14.00 -27.81 -7.15
N TYR A 15 14.45 -27.39 -5.97
CA TYR A 15 15.73 -27.74 -5.38
C TYR A 15 15.50 -28.42 -4.02
N GLN A 16 16.11 -29.57 -3.78
CA GLN A 16 16.08 -30.20 -2.47
C GLN A 16 17.24 -29.71 -1.62
N VAL A 17 16.93 -29.10 -0.47
CA VAL A 17 17.89 -28.52 0.47
C VAL A 17 18.82 -29.61 1.02
N ARG A 18 20.12 -29.36 1.02
CA ARG A 18 21.20 -30.22 1.53
C ARG A 18 21.85 -29.61 2.75
N SER A 19 22.58 -30.44 3.50
CA SER A 19 23.36 -29.96 4.65
C SER A 19 24.42 -28.96 4.20
N GLY A 20 24.51 -27.80 4.89
CA GLY A 20 25.41 -26.71 4.58
C GLY A 20 24.88 -25.70 3.55
N ASP A 21 23.69 -25.90 2.98
CA ASP A 21 23.09 -24.95 2.07
C ASP A 21 22.74 -23.63 2.76
N THR A 22 22.81 -22.56 1.97
CA THR A 22 22.33 -21.22 2.34
C THR A 22 21.39 -20.69 1.26
N ILE A 23 20.49 -19.77 1.60
CA ILE A 23 19.58 -19.12 0.65
C ILE A 23 20.39 -18.50 -0.51
N TYR A 24 21.48 -17.80 -0.21
CA TYR A 24 22.36 -17.19 -1.22
C TYR A 24 23.07 -18.23 -2.09
N GLY A 25 23.53 -19.34 -1.51
CA GLY A 25 24.16 -20.43 -2.24
C GLY A 25 23.23 -21.09 -3.25
N ILE A 26 22.02 -21.44 -2.80
CA ILE A 26 20.97 -22.04 -3.66
C ILE A 26 20.56 -21.07 -4.77
N ALA A 27 20.26 -19.81 -4.44
CA ALA A 27 19.85 -18.80 -5.42
C ALA A 27 20.94 -18.60 -6.50
N ARG A 28 22.20 -18.47 -6.09
CA ARG A 28 23.36 -18.33 -7.00
C ARG A 28 23.48 -19.55 -7.93
N GLN A 29 23.35 -20.75 -7.40
CA GLN A 29 23.40 -22.00 -8.18
C GLN A 29 22.27 -22.06 -9.22
N ALA A 30 21.06 -21.57 -8.85
CA ALA A 30 19.90 -21.53 -9.73
C ALA A 30 19.90 -20.35 -10.72
N GLY A 31 20.88 -19.43 -10.63
CA GLY A 31 20.94 -18.23 -11.47
C GLY A 31 19.84 -17.21 -11.21
N ILE A 32 19.34 -17.15 -9.95
CA ILE A 32 18.33 -16.20 -9.50
C ILE A 32 18.84 -15.40 -8.28
N SER A 33 18.20 -14.29 -7.97
CA SER A 33 18.51 -13.55 -6.75
C SER A 33 17.99 -14.26 -5.49
N ALA A 34 18.62 -14.00 -4.34
CA ALA A 34 18.11 -14.48 -3.05
C ALA A 34 16.69 -13.97 -2.77
N ARG A 35 16.38 -12.76 -3.20
CA ARG A 35 15.04 -12.16 -3.11
C ARG A 35 14.03 -12.96 -3.92
N GLU A 36 14.32 -13.31 -5.17
CA GLU A 36 13.42 -14.14 -5.99
C GLU A 36 13.21 -15.53 -5.38
N LEU A 37 14.26 -16.15 -4.83
CA LEU A 37 14.12 -17.43 -4.14
C LEU A 37 13.17 -17.32 -2.95
N ILE A 38 13.29 -16.25 -2.15
CA ILE A 38 12.39 -15.98 -1.02
C ILE A 38 10.96 -15.71 -1.50
N GLN A 39 10.78 -14.90 -2.54
CA GLN A 39 9.45 -14.61 -3.11
C GLN A 39 8.72 -15.87 -3.57
N ARG A 40 9.46 -16.82 -4.16
CA ARG A 40 8.91 -18.11 -4.65
C ARG A 40 8.67 -19.13 -3.54
N ASN A 41 9.16 -18.87 -2.32
CA ASN A 41 9.06 -19.75 -1.16
C ASN A 41 8.62 -18.97 0.08
N PRO A 42 7.31 -18.68 0.26
CA PRO A 42 6.79 -17.80 1.29
C PRO A 42 7.15 -18.19 2.74
N SER A 43 7.46 -19.47 3.00
CA SER A 43 8.00 -19.92 4.29
C SER A 43 9.31 -19.21 4.66
N LEU A 44 10.19 -19.00 3.66
CA LEU A 44 11.45 -18.28 3.86
C LEU A 44 11.23 -16.80 4.19
N ALA A 45 10.22 -16.16 3.57
CA ALA A 45 9.85 -14.77 3.87
C ALA A 45 9.35 -14.61 5.33
N GLN A 46 8.79 -15.68 5.90
CA GLN A 46 8.35 -15.71 7.30
C GLN A 46 9.52 -15.97 8.27
N GLY A 47 10.74 -16.09 7.77
CA GLY A 47 11.95 -16.35 8.57
C GLY A 47 12.14 -17.82 8.96
N ALA A 48 11.47 -18.76 8.28
CA ALA A 48 11.72 -20.18 8.48
C ALA A 48 13.17 -20.53 8.08
N PRO A 49 13.91 -21.28 8.91
CA PRO A 49 15.22 -21.76 8.54
C PRO A 49 15.11 -22.80 7.41
N LEU A 50 16.17 -22.91 6.59
CA LEU A 50 16.27 -23.99 5.62
C LEU A 50 16.28 -25.35 6.35
N THR A 51 15.41 -26.25 5.92
CA THR A 51 15.34 -27.60 6.49
C THR A 51 15.91 -28.60 5.48
N VAL A 52 16.89 -29.41 5.89
CA VAL A 52 17.47 -30.45 5.02
C VAL A 52 16.39 -31.41 4.55
N GLY A 53 16.35 -31.64 3.23
CA GLY A 53 15.32 -32.45 2.58
C GLY A 53 14.09 -31.66 2.11
N GLU A 54 13.91 -30.41 2.52
CA GLU A 54 12.85 -29.53 2.04
C GLU A 54 13.01 -29.24 0.54
N HIS A 55 11.89 -29.13 -0.17
CA HIS A 55 11.86 -28.75 -1.59
C HIS A 55 11.53 -27.27 -1.74
N LEU A 56 12.46 -26.51 -2.30
CA LEU A 56 12.27 -25.11 -2.63
C LEU A 56 11.90 -24.96 -4.11
N THR A 57 10.95 -24.08 -4.40
CA THR A 57 10.58 -23.71 -5.78
C THR A 57 11.65 -22.77 -6.34
N LEU A 58 12.35 -23.20 -7.39
CA LEU A 58 13.29 -22.36 -8.13
C LEU A 58 12.58 -21.60 -9.25
N ARG A 59 11.65 -22.27 -9.96
CA ARG A 59 10.85 -21.68 -11.02
C ARG A 59 9.40 -22.10 -10.89
N PRO A 60 8.44 -21.16 -10.97
CA PRO A 60 7.03 -21.50 -11.03
C PRO A 60 6.69 -22.10 -12.40
N LYS A 61 5.57 -22.82 -12.49
CA LYS A 61 5.07 -23.38 -13.75
C LYS A 61 4.53 -22.28 -14.68
N GLU A 62 3.88 -21.28 -14.10
CA GLU A 62 3.32 -20.14 -14.81
C GLU A 62 4.29 -18.95 -14.71
N GLU A 63 4.51 -18.26 -15.81
CA GLU A 63 5.26 -17.02 -15.80
C GLU A 63 4.37 -15.88 -15.31
N PRO A 64 4.96 -14.81 -14.71
CA PRO A 64 4.19 -13.63 -14.32
C PRO A 64 3.41 -13.01 -15.48
N GLU A 65 2.19 -12.57 -15.22
CA GLU A 65 1.30 -11.96 -16.21
C GLU A 65 1.74 -10.54 -16.62
N GLY A 66 2.58 -9.89 -15.80
CA GLY A 66 3.13 -8.55 -16.05
C GLY A 66 4.09 -8.12 -14.97
N SER A 67 4.47 -6.84 -15.01
CA SER A 67 5.42 -6.25 -14.06
C SER A 67 4.82 -5.00 -13.41
N LEU A 68 4.95 -4.86 -12.10
CA LEU A 68 4.46 -3.70 -11.34
C LEU A 68 5.48 -3.29 -10.28
N MET A 69 5.51 -2.00 -9.96
CA MET A 69 6.06 -1.51 -8.71
C MET A 69 5.09 -1.84 -7.57
N VAL A 70 5.64 -2.14 -6.40
CA VAL A 70 4.86 -2.49 -5.22
C VAL A 70 5.32 -1.62 -4.06
N ASN A 71 4.46 -0.70 -3.63
CA ASN A 71 4.69 0.14 -2.46
C ASN A 71 3.91 -0.40 -1.25
N GLY A 72 4.41 -0.14 -0.05
CA GLY A 72 3.71 -0.47 1.19
C GLY A 72 3.93 0.59 2.26
N TYR A 73 2.84 1.04 2.87
CA TYR A 73 2.88 2.03 3.94
C TYR A 73 3.06 1.36 5.30
N ALA A 74 4.02 1.84 6.08
CA ALA A 74 4.31 1.30 7.39
C ALA A 74 4.47 2.38 8.46
N TYR A 75 3.87 2.12 9.62
CA TYR A 75 4.10 2.92 10.84
C TYR A 75 5.31 2.42 11.62
N PRO A 76 6.02 3.28 12.37
CA PRO A 76 7.17 2.86 13.19
C PRO A 76 6.87 1.76 14.19
N HIS A 77 5.63 1.62 14.65
CA HIS A 77 5.22 0.61 15.63
C HIS A 77 4.84 -0.75 15.01
N ILE A 78 4.96 -0.92 13.68
CA ILE A 78 4.70 -2.22 13.04
C ILE A 78 5.57 -3.33 13.67
N GLU A 79 4.98 -4.49 13.91
CA GLU A 79 5.74 -5.66 14.36
C GLU A 79 6.79 -6.07 13.31
N GLN A 80 8.04 -6.24 13.74
CA GLN A 80 9.14 -6.59 12.82
C GLN A 80 8.86 -7.86 12.01
N ARG A 81 8.25 -8.88 12.64
CA ARG A 81 7.89 -10.12 11.96
C ARG A 81 6.88 -9.87 10.83
N VAL A 82 5.89 -8.99 11.05
CA VAL A 82 4.88 -8.66 10.05
C VAL A 82 5.51 -7.88 8.89
N LEU A 83 6.34 -6.88 9.20
CA LEU A 83 7.06 -6.12 8.19
C LEU A 83 7.93 -7.03 7.32
N ARG A 84 8.74 -7.91 7.92
CA ARG A 84 9.64 -8.83 7.20
C ARG A 84 8.91 -9.81 6.27
N GLN A 85 7.65 -10.13 6.55
CA GLN A 85 6.85 -10.95 5.63
C GLN A 85 6.51 -10.21 4.32
N ALA A 86 6.39 -8.88 4.36
CA ALA A 86 6.09 -8.05 3.19
C ALA A 86 7.35 -7.61 2.43
N MET A 87 8.45 -7.32 3.16
CA MET A 87 9.65 -6.70 2.60
C MET A 87 10.21 -7.34 1.32
N PRO A 88 10.27 -8.68 1.16
CA PRO A 88 10.75 -9.30 -0.08
C PRO A 88 9.92 -8.92 -1.32
N TYR A 89 8.68 -8.49 -1.11
CA TYR A 89 7.70 -8.20 -2.16
C TYR A 89 7.52 -6.71 -2.44
N LEU A 90 8.29 -5.83 -1.78
CA LEU A 90 8.14 -4.39 -1.94
C LEU A 90 9.22 -3.81 -2.85
N THR A 91 8.83 -2.95 -3.79
CA THR A 91 9.73 -2.01 -4.45
C THR A 91 10.10 -0.88 -3.50
N ASP A 92 9.10 -0.32 -2.84
CA ASP A 92 9.23 0.81 -1.93
C ASP A 92 8.54 0.55 -0.59
N LEU A 93 9.08 1.16 0.45
CA LEU A 93 8.49 1.25 1.77
C LEU A 93 8.24 2.73 2.08
N SER A 94 6.97 3.15 2.14
CA SER A 94 6.55 4.49 2.55
C SER A 94 6.42 4.56 4.07
N LEU A 95 7.23 5.41 4.71
CA LEU A 95 7.31 5.53 6.16
C LEU A 95 6.32 6.59 6.67
N PHE A 96 5.25 6.15 7.29
CA PHE A 96 4.12 7.00 7.70
C PHE A 96 4.22 7.42 9.16
N SER A 97 4.27 8.73 9.50
CA SER A 97 4.53 9.87 8.64
C SER A 97 5.32 10.93 9.42
N TYR A 98 6.01 11.78 8.69
CA TYR A 98 6.49 13.06 9.21
C TYR A 98 5.34 14.08 9.18
N GLY A 99 5.27 14.90 10.18
CA GLY A 99 4.43 16.11 10.22
C GLY A 99 5.30 17.35 10.31
N PHE A 100 4.68 18.52 10.42
CA PHE A 100 5.34 19.79 10.67
C PHE A 100 4.52 20.64 11.62
N ARG A 101 5.19 21.56 12.33
CA ARG A 101 4.58 22.50 13.25
C ARG A 101 4.29 23.84 12.58
N GLU A 102 3.62 24.74 13.26
CA GLU A 102 3.30 26.08 12.74
C GLU A 102 4.54 26.91 12.37
N ASP A 103 5.67 26.69 13.03
CA ASP A 103 6.95 27.33 12.73
C ASP A 103 7.76 26.62 11.62
N GLY A 104 7.23 25.53 11.05
CA GLY A 104 7.87 24.70 10.04
C GLY A 104 8.82 23.64 10.57
N ALA A 105 9.02 23.54 11.89
CA ALA A 105 9.84 22.48 12.45
C ALA A 105 9.18 21.11 12.19
N LEU A 106 9.95 20.16 11.63
CA LEU A 106 9.44 18.81 11.41
C LEU A 106 9.15 18.09 12.74
N VAL A 107 8.08 17.32 12.74
CA VAL A 107 7.80 16.35 13.80
C VAL A 107 8.56 15.07 13.46
N PRO A 108 9.59 14.68 14.22
CA PRO A 108 10.44 13.57 13.88
C PRO A 108 9.70 12.24 13.95
N LEU A 109 10.00 11.35 12.99
CA LEU A 109 9.51 9.98 12.97
C LEU A 109 10.57 9.03 13.56
N ALA A 110 10.15 8.03 14.32
CA ALA A 110 11.03 6.96 14.83
C ALA A 110 11.31 5.92 13.73
N ASP A 111 11.96 6.32 12.66
CA ASP A 111 12.08 5.62 11.38
C ASP A 111 13.29 4.70 11.25
N SER A 112 14.30 4.81 12.12
CA SER A 112 15.60 4.13 11.97
C SER A 112 15.47 2.61 11.76
N ARG A 113 14.53 1.95 12.42
CA ARG A 113 14.28 0.52 12.25
C ARG A 113 13.69 0.20 10.87
N LEU A 114 12.75 1.01 10.39
CA LEU A 114 12.14 0.82 9.08
C LEU A 114 13.16 1.04 7.96
N LEU A 115 14.00 2.06 8.07
CA LEU A 115 15.10 2.33 7.14
C LEU A 115 16.10 1.17 7.09
N ALA A 116 16.46 0.60 8.24
CA ALA A 116 17.33 -0.56 8.30
C ALA A 116 16.70 -1.78 7.61
N GLU A 117 15.41 -2.04 7.80
CA GLU A 117 14.71 -3.14 7.11
C GLU A 117 14.58 -2.87 5.60
N ALA A 118 14.27 -1.64 5.17
CA ALA A 118 14.25 -1.26 3.75
C ALA A 118 15.60 -1.52 3.10
N SER A 119 16.69 -1.06 3.71
CA SER A 119 18.06 -1.29 3.23
C SER A 119 18.40 -2.79 3.16
N LEU A 120 18.05 -3.56 4.21
CA LEU A 120 18.33 -5.00 4.27
C LEU A 120 17.70 -5.79 3.12
N PHE A 121 16.48 -5.41 2.73
CA PHE A 121 15.73 -6.09 1.67
C PHE A 121 15.86 -5.41 0.30
N GLY A 122 16.60 -4.31 0.20
CA GLY A 122 16.80 -3.57 -1.05
C GLY A 122 15.55 -2.87 -1.56
N ALA A 123 14.61 -2.52 -0.66
CA ALA A 123 13.47 -1.67 -0.97
C ALA A 123 13.84 -0.18 -0.85
N GLY A 124 13.24 0.67 -1.68
CA GLY A 124 13.37 2.11 -1.58
C GLY A 124 12.65 2.66 -0.35
N ALA A 125 13.31 3.48 0.46
CA ALA A 125 12.63 4.17 1.55
C ALA A 125 12.03 5.49 1.03
N VAL A 126 10.73 5.73 1.30
CA VAL A 126 10.01 6.95 0.92
C VAL A 126 9.54 7.65 2.17
N LEU A 127 9.84 8.95 2.29
CA LEU A 127 9.39 9.79 3.39
C LEU A 127 7.97 10.25 3.10
N VAL A 128 7.01 9.95 3.98
CA VAL A 128 5.64 10.46 3.86
C VAL A 128 5.50 11.72 4.69
N LEU A 129 5.07 12.81 4.05
CA LEU A 129 4.73 14.08 4.70
C LEU A 129 3.21 14.23 4.78
N THR A 130 2.69 14.47 5.97
CA THR A 130 1.27 14.70 6.21
C THR A 130 1.01 16.03 6.91
N SER A 131 -0.22 16.53 6.82
CA SER A 131 -0.71 17.65 7.61
C SER A 131 -1.31 17.23 8.97
N ILE A 132 -1.00 16.01 9.44
CA ILE A 132 -1.52 15.48 10.72
C ILE A 132 -1.02 16.36 11.87
N ASP A 133 -1.97 16.77 12.71
CA ASP A 133 -1.71 17.57 13.90
C ASP A 133 -1.47 16.71 15.16
N GLU A 134 -1.34 17.37 16.31
CA GLU A 134 -1.09 16.72 17.59
C GLU A 134 -2.27 15.86 18.09
N SER A 135 -3.46 16.01 17.48
CA SER A 135 -4.63 15.16 17.75
C SER A 135 -4.59 13.83 16.97
N GLY A 136 -3.67 13.72 16.02
CA GLY A 136 -3.54 12.56 15.13
C GLY A 136 -4.52 12.58 13.96
N THR A 137 -5.05 13.77 13.60
CA THR A 137 -5.98 13.97 12.48
C THR A 137 -5.39 14.90 11.43
N PHE A 138 -5.79 14.74 10.18
CA PHE A 138 -5.42 15.66 9.09
C PHE A 138 -6.02 17.05 9.38
N SER A 139 -5.15 18.07 9.33
CA SER A 139 -5.52 19.46 9.61
C SER A 139 -5.50 20.29 8.33
N SER A 140 -6.68 20.64 7.82
CA SER A 140 -6.84 21.56 6.69
C SER A 140 -6.23 22.92 7.00
N GLN A 141 -6.33 23.39 8.26
CA GLN A 141 -5.76 24.68 8.67
C GLN A 141 -4.23 24.67 8.61
N ARG A 142 -3.58 23.57 9.05
CA ARG A 142 -2.12 23.42 9.00
C ARG A 142 -1.65 23.36 7.55
N ALA A 143 -2.35 22.61 6.69
CA ALA A 143 -2.10 22.55 5.26
C ALA A 143 -2.24 23.94 4.61
N SER A 144 -3.35 24.65 4.88
CA SER A 144 -3.59 26.01 4.39
C SER A 144 -2.47 26.99 4.80
N HIS A 145 -2.03 26.95 6.06
CA HIS A 145 -0.92 27.78 6.54
C HIS A 145 0.37 27.53 5.75
N LEU A 146 0.74 26.26 5.52
CA LEU A 146 1.90 25.92 4.71
C LEU A 146 1.77 26.46 3.29
N PHE A 147 0.60 26.30 2.65
CA PHE A 147 0.42 26.72 1.26
C PHE A 147 0.43 28.24 1.07
N GLN A 148 -0.03 29.00 2.05
CA GLN A 148 -0.13 30.46 1.98
C GLN A 148 1.18 31.17 2.41
N ASP A 149 2.08 30.51 3.12
CA ASP A 149 3.35 31.09 3.57
C ASP A 149 4.55 30.49 2.84
N GLN A 150 5.05 31.24 1.86
CA GLN A 150 6.22 30.82 1.06
C GLN A 150 7.48 30.61 1.91
N ARG A 151 7.67 31.40 2.97
CA ARG A 151 8.82 31.26 3.86
C ARG A 151 8.70 29.96 4.67
N LEU A 152 7.51 29.63 5.12
CA LEU A 152 7.25 28.37 5.81
C LEU A 152 7.52 27.17 4.90
N GLN A 153 7.11 27.25 3.61
CA GLN A 153 7.42 26.21 2.62
C GLN A 153 8.93 25.98 2.50
N GLU A 154 9.74 27.06 2.41
CA GLU A 154 11.21 26.92 2.34
C GLU A 154 11.76 26.22 3.57
N VAL A 155 11.32 26.63 4.78
CA VAL A 155 11.77 26.02 6.03
C VAL A 155 11.44 24.53 6.09
N VAL A 156 10.23 24.14 5.69
CA VAL A 156 9.80 22.74 5.69
C VAL A 156 10.59 21.93 4.64
N LEU A 157 10.72 22.45 3.41
CA LEU A 157 11.43 21.78 2.33
C LEU A 157 12.93 21.62 2.64
N ASP A 158 13.58 22.62 3.21
CA ASP A 158 15.00 22.55 3.63
C ASP A 158 15.22 21.41 4.64
N GLN A 159 14.36 21.32 5.66
CA GLN A 159 14.47 20.27 6.67
C GLN A 159 14.17 18.88 6.10
N LEU A 160 13.16 18.76 5.21
CA LEU A 160 12.84 17.48 4.53
C LEU A 160 14.04 17.00 3.70
N LEU A 161 14.62 17.88 2.88
CA LEU A 161 15.80 17.55 2.06
C LEU A 161 16.98 17.12 2.93
N GLN A 162 17.25 17.86 4.03
CA GLN A 162 18.29 17.48 4.97
C GLN A 162 18.07 16.09 5.56
N VAL A 163 16.86 15.81 6.05
CA VAL A 163 16.51 14.49 6.62
C VAL A 163 16.63 13.38 5.55
N MET A 164 16.18 13.64 4.32
CA MET A 164 16.24 12.68 3.23
C MET A 164 17.68 12.34 2.86
N LEU A 165 18.56 13.33 2.75
CA LEU A 165 20.00 13.15 2.50
C LEU A 165 20.68 12.38 3.64
N GLU A 166 20.46 12.79 4.87
CA GLU A 166 21.09 12.17 6.05
C GLU A 166 20.67 10.73 6.28
N LYS A 167 19.42 10.40 5.98
CA LYS A 167 18.84 9.08 6.29
C LYS A 167 18.76 8.15 5.07
N GLY A 168 19.03 8.64 3.86
CA GLY A 168 19.02 7.85 2.64
C GLY A 168 17.64 7.52 2.11
N TYR A 169 16.67 8.41 2.27
CA TYR A 169 15.40 8.33 1.56
C TYR A 169 15.59 8.54 0.06
N LEU A 170 14.71 7.96 -0.75
CA LEU A 170 14.77 8.08 -2.22
C LEU A 170 13.75 9.06 -2.79
N GLY A 171 12.70 9.36 -2.04
CA GLY A 171 11.63 10.25 -2.48
C GLY A 171 10.80 10.78 -1.34
N LEU A 172 10.03 11.82 -1.65
CA LEU A 172 9.01 12.41 -0.81
C LEU A 172 7.64 11.97 -1.31
N ASP A 173 6.80 11.54 -0.41
CA ASP A 173 5.39 11.24 -0.61
C ASP A 173 4.56 12.29 0.13
N VAL A 174 3.71 13.02 -0.58
CA VAL A 174 2.85 14.06 -0.01
C VAL A 174 1.43 13.54 0.10
N ASP A 175 1.02 13.24 1.33
CA ASP A 175 -0.32 12.79 1.68
C ASP A 175 -1.05 13.89 2.46
N PHE A 176 -1.70 14.80 1.71
CA PHE A 176 -2.46 15.92 2.26
C PHE A 176 -3.94 15.76 1.94
N GLU A 177 -4.66 15.17 2.88
CA GLU A 177 -6.10 15.02 2.77
C GLU A 177 -6.85 16.30 3.20
N TYR A 178 -8.08 16.46 2.73
CA TYR A 178 -8.99 17.56 3.08
C TYR A 178 -8.42 18.97 2.81
N VAL A 179 -7.61 19.12 1.75
CA VAL A 179 -7.16 20.44 1.28
C VAL A 179 -8.38 21.21 0.78
N GLU A 180 -8.59 22.42 1.34
CA GLU A 180 -9.74 23.24 0.99
C GLU A 180 -9.64 23.77 -0.46
N GLU A 181 -10.78 23.93 -1.13
CA GLU A 181 -10.83 24.38 -2.54
C GLU A 181 -10.12 25.75 -2.73
N ARG A 182 -10.21 26.63 -1.76
CA ARG A 182 -9.54 27.95 -1.79
C ARG A 182 -8.01 27.84 -1.81
N ASP A 183 -7.44 26.74 -1.32
CA ASP A 183 -6.01 26.50 -1.26
C ASP A 183 -5.47 25.67 -2.44
N LYS A 184 -6.35 25.26 -3.37
CA LYS A 184 -6.05 24.39 -4.49
C LYS A 184 -4.83 24.87 -5.31
N GLU A 185 -4.84 26.11 -5.76
CA GLU A 185 -3.74 26.66 -6.56
C GLU A 185 -2.44 26.79 -5.74
N ALA A 186 -2.54 27.18 -4.48
CA ALA A 186 -1.39 27.28 -3.58
C ALA A 186 -0.78 25.89 -3.30
N PHE A 187 -1.60 24.85 -3.19
CA PHE A 187 -1.15 23.46 -3.09
C PHE A 187 -0.38 23.02 -4.34
N PHE A 188 -0.88 23.32 -5.55
CA PHE A 188 -0.16 23.01 -6.80
C PHE A 188 1.18 23.73 -6.89
N HIS A 189 1.24 24.99 -6.48
CA HIS A 189 2.51 25.73 -6.41
C HIS A 189 3.49 25.10 -5.40
N PHE A 190 3.01 24.68 -4.24
CA PHE A 190 3.83 23.96 -3.26
C PHE A 190 4.40 22.67 -3.85
N LEU A 191 3.55 21.83 -4.50
CA LEU A 191 4.00 20.58 -5.13
C LEU A 191 5.03 20.84 -6.24
N GLY A 192 4.81 21.88 -7.05
CA GLY A 192 5.76 22.27 -8.10
C GLY A 192 7.13 22.67 -7.55
N ARG A 193 7.17 23.45 -6.46
CA ARG A 193 8.40 23.83 -5.77
C ARG A 193 9.07 22.64 -5.10
N ALA A 194 8.29 21.80 -4.43
CA ALA A 194 8.80 20.57 -3.83
C ALA A 194 9.48 19.68 -4.88
N ARG A 195 8.83 19.44 -6.03
CA ARG A 195 9.40 18.68 -7.13
C ARG A 195 10.71 19.28 -7.65
N GLU A 196 10.72 20.59 -7.91
CA GLU A 196 11.93 21.28 -8.40
C GLU A 196 13.11 21.09 -7.45
N ARG A 197 12.88 21.27 -6.14
CA ARG A 197 13.89 21.10 -5.10
C ARG A 197 14.37 19.64 -4.99
N LEU A 198 13.43 18.70 -4.97
CA LEU A 198 13.72 17.27 -4.89
C LEU A 198 14.57 16.78 -6.06
N HIS A 199 14.23 17.19 -7.28
CA HIS A 199 14.96 16.78 -8.48
C HIS A 199 16.40 17.26 -8.53
N GLN A 200 16.74 18.40 -7.90
CA GLN A 200 18.13 18.89 -7.82
C GLN A 200 19.05 17.90 -7.08
N ASP A 201 18.49 17.19 -6.10
CA ASP A 201 19.21 16.19 -5.30
C ASP A 201 18.94 14.73 -5.75
N GLY A 202 18.20 14.54 -6.86
CA GLY A 202 17.89 13.23 -7.44
C GLY A 202 16.79 12.46 -6.73
N PHE A 203 15.97 13.12 -5.90
CA PHE A 203 14.79 12.55 -5.27
C PHE A 203 13.56 12.65 -6.17
N PHE A 204 12.59 11.74 -6.00
CA PHE A 204 11.30 11.81 -6.69
C PHE A 204 10.19 12.36 -5.77
N LEU A 205 9.13 12.87 -6.40
CA LEU A 205 7.90 13.28 -5.75
C LEU A 205 6.78 12.29 -6.02
N HIS A 206 6.21 11.70 -4.97
CA HIS A 206 4.96 10.94 -4.97
C HIS A 206 3.84 11.75 -4.32
N VAL A 207 2.59 11.57 -4.76
CA VAL A 207 1.43 12.28 -4.16
C VAL A 207 0.26 11.33 -4.03
N ASP A 208 -0.36 11.29 -2.85
CA ASP A 208 -1.56 10.52 -2.60
C ASP A 208 -2.81 11.30 -3.01
N LEU A 209 -3.70 10.66 -3.79
CA LEU A 209 -4.88 11.28 -4.37
C LEU A 209 -6.17 10.60 -3.95
N ALA A 210 -7.16 11.41 -3.56
CA ALA A 210 -8.52 10.95 -3.32
C ALA A 210 -9.13 10.26 -4.56
N PRO A 211 -9.97 9.24 -4.39
CA PRO A 211 -10.49 8.42 -5.48
C PRO A 211 -11.60 9.14 -6.27
N LYS A 212 -11.24 9.87 -7.32
CA LYS A 212 -12.18 10.58 -8.20
C LYS A 212 -12.58 9.75 -9.40
N THR A 213 -13.83 9.92 -9.84
CA THR A 213 -14.39 9.28 -11.03
C THR A 213 -14.65 10.30 -12.17
N HIS A 214 -14.54 11.59 -11.88
CA HIS A 214 -14.65 12.68 -12.86
C HIS A 214 -14.06 14.00 -12.32
N ALA A 215 -13.74 14.94 -13.22
CA ALA A 215 -13.06 16.19 -12.86
C ALA A 215 -13.84 17.05 -11.86
N GLN A 216 -15.18 17.15 -12.00
CA GLN A 216 -16.04 18.00 -11.18
C GLN A 216 -16.52 17.31 -9.89
N GLN A 217 -15.94 16.18 -9.50
CA GLN A 217 -16.32 15.54 -8.24
C GLN A 217 -16.03 16.47 -7.06
N SER A 218 -17.11 16.84 -6.36
CA SER A 218 -17.08 17.79 -5.26
C SER A 218 -17.04 17.10 -3.91
N GLY A 219 -16.59 17.83 -2.90
CA GLY A 219 -16.51 17.39 -1.51
C GLY A 219 -15.15 17.69 -0.88
N PRO A 220 -15.09 17.72 0.46
CA PRO A 220 -13.90 18.16 1.17
C PRO A 220 -12.64 17.32 0.91
N LEU A 221 -12.82 16.05 0.53
CA LEU A 221 -11.70 15.17 0.19
C LEU A 221 -11.20 15.37 -1.25
N TYR A 222 -12.05 15.89 -2.16
CA TYR A 222 -11.79 15.86 -3.60
C TYR A 222 -11.40 17.22 -4.19
N ALA A 223 -11.76 18.30 -3.52
CA ALA A 223 -11.77 19.66 -4.09
C ALA A 223 -10.41 20.10 -4.66
N ALA A 224 -9.31 19.80 -3.96
CA ALA A 224 -7.97 20.17 -4.40
C ALA A 224 -7.22 19.06 -5.16
N HIS A 225 -7.78 17.86 -5.28
CA HIS A 225 -7.13 16.73 -5.97
C HIS A 225 -7.45 16.75 -7.46
N ASP A 226 -6.80 17.64 -8.21
CA ASP A 226 -6.89 17.72 -9.67
C ASP A 226 -5.90 16.75 -10.30
N TYR A 227 -6.41 15.67 -10.90
CA TYR A 227 -5.59 14.60 -11.44
C TYR A 227 -4.67 15.06 -12.56
N SER A 228 -5.19 15.94 -13.45
CA SER A 228 -4.42 16.45 -14.58
C SER A 228 -3.22 17.29 -14.11
N VAL A 229 -3.48 18.23 -13.20
CA VAL A 229 -2.43 19.15 -12.70
C VAL A 229 -1.42 18.40 -11.84
N ILE A 230 -1.88 17.61 -10.83
CA ILE A 230 -0.98 16.90 -9.94
C ILE A 230 -0.24 15.79 -10.70
N GLY A 231 -0.90 15.08 -11.62
CA GLY A 231 -0.26 14.08 -12.46
C GLY A 231 0.82 14.63 -13.39
N ALA A 232 0.71 15.91 -13.81
CA ALA A 232 1.77 16.60 -14.55
C ALA A 232 2.96 16.96 -13.64
N ILE A 233 2.71 17.34 -12.38
CA ILE A 233 3.73 17.73 -11.41
C ILE A 233 4.44 16.49 -10.83
N ALA A 234 3.72 15.52 -10.29
CA ALA A 234 4.28 14.38 -9.58
C ALA A 234 5.02 13.41 -10.52
N ASP A 235 6.01 12.70 -10.00
CA ASP A 235 6.68 11.60 -10.71
C ASP A 235 5.84 10.31 -10.66
N SER A 236 5.10 10.12 -9.57
CA SER A 236 4.11 9.06 -9.41
C SER A 236 2.99 9.49 -8.46
N VAL A 237 1.84 8.83 -8.54
CA VAL A 237 0.69 9.10 -7.67
C VAL A 237 0.09 7.80 -7.15
N LEU A 238 -0.43 7.82 -5.93
CA LEU A 238 -1.34 6.80 -5.42
C LEU A 238 -2.78 7.25 -5.64
N LEU A 239 -3.61 6.43 -6.24
CA LEU A 239 -5.06 6.59 -6.17
C LEU A 239 -5.56 5.79 -4.97
N MET A 240 -6.09 6.46 -3.94
CA MET A 240 -6.56 5.85 -2.68
C MET A 240 -7.89 5.11 -2.88
N THR A 241 -7.89 4.05 -3.67
CA THR A 241 -9.06 3.27 -4.10
C THR A 241 -9.56 2.31 -3.02
N TYR A 242 -9.91 2.85 -1.86
CA TYR A 242 -10.45 2.15 -0.70
C TYR A 242 -11.37 3.06 0.12
N GLU A 243 -11.93 2.56 1.23
CA GLU A 243 -12.84 3.25 2.16
C GLU A 243 -14.25 3.53 1.57
N TRP A 244 -14.71 2.78 0.54
CA TRP A 244 -16.14 2.77 0.20
C TRP A 244 -16.94 2.12 1.32
N GLY A 245 -16.58 0.92 1.76
CA GLY A 245 -16.95 0.40 3.07
C GLY A 245 -15.96 0.93 4.11
N TYR A 246 -16.40 1.84 4.96
CA TYR A 246 -15.55 2.43 6.01
C TYR A 246 -16.18 2.28 7.39
N ALA A 247 -15.41 2.56 8.42
CA ALA A 247 -15.76 2.24 9.81
C ALA A 247 -17.09 2.79 10.30
N TYR A 248 -17.56 3.91 9.77
CA TYR A 248 -18.84 4.54 10.14
C TYR A 248 -19.92 4.42 9.05
N GLY A 249 -19.58 3.83 7.90
CA GLY A 249 -20.54 3.53 6.83
C GLY A 249 -21.28 2.22 7.03
N PRO A 250 -22.28 1.94 6.19
CA PRO A 250 -22.97 0.66 6.19
C PRO A 250 -22.02 -0.48 5.75
N PRO A 251 -22.31 -1.74 6.17
CA PRO A 251 -21.51 -2.90 5.79
C PRO A 251 -21.43 -3.09 4.28
N MET A 252 -20.23 -2.95 3.72
CA MET A 252 -19.93 -3.23 2.31
C MET A 252 -18.43 -3.47 2.11
N ALA A 253 -18.01 -3.90 0.93
CA ALA A 253 -16.61 -4.08 0.59
C ALA A 253 -15.83 -2.76 0.76
N VAL A 254 -14.61 -2.84 1.31
CA VAL A 254 -13.73 -1.68 1.50
C VAL A 254 -13.29 -1.08 0.15
N ALA A 255 -13.01 -1.93 -0.82
CA ALA A 255 -12.58 -1.56 -2.17
C ALA A 255 -13.34 -2.40 -3.23
N PRO A 256 -14.64 -2.09 -3.47
CA PRO A 256 -15.43 -2.82 -4.46
C PRO A 256 -14.87 -2.61 -5.87
N LEU A 257 -14.68 -3.69 -6.62
CA LEU A 257 -13.98 -3.65 -7.91
C LEU A 257 -14.57 -2.67 -8.92
N PRO A 258 -15.92 -2.55 -9.09
CA PRO A 258 -16.50 -1.57 -10.03
C PRO A 258 -16.11 -0.13 -9.71
N GLN A 259 -16.14 0.26 -8.43
CA GLN A 259 -15.76 1.61 -8.00
C GLN A 259 -14.25 1.86 -8.17
N VAL A 260 -13.42 0.85 -7.88
CA VAL A 260 -11.98 0.91 -8.15
C VAL A 260 -11.72 1.11 -9.64
N GLU A 261 -12.44 0.39 -10.50
CA GLU A 261 -12.33 0.50 -11.95
C GLU A 261 -12.77 1.87 -12.46
N GLU A 262 -13.88 2.44 -11.97
CA GLU A 262 -14.33 3.79 -12.33
C GLU A 262 -13.26 4.86 -12.04
N VAL A 263 -12.57 4.75 -10.89
CA VAL A 263 -11.47 5.66 -10.56
C VAL A 263 -10.30 5.49 -11.52
N LEU A 264 -9.93 4.25 -11.87
CA LEU A 264 -8.86 3.99 -12.84
C LEU A 264 -9.23 4.48 -14.24
N GLN A 265 -10.47 4.25 -14.68
CA GLN A 265 -10.95 4.73 -15.98
C GLN A 265 -10.76 6.24 -16.11
N TYR A 266 -11.14 7.00 -15.09
CA TYR A 266 -10.90 8.43 -15.05
C TYR A 266 -9.41 8.75 -14.91
N GLY A 267 -8.70 8.09 -13.99
CA GLY A 267 -7.29 8.36 -13.71
C GLY A 267 -6.39 8.26 -14.93
N VAL A 268 -6.56 7.24 -15.78
CA VAL A 268 -5.72 7.05 -16.98
C VAL A 268 -6.04 8.04 -18.12
N THR A 269 -7.14 8.78 -18.03
CA THR A 269 -7.42 9.89 -18.98
C THR A 269 -6.68 11.17 -18.61
N GLU A 270 -6.34 11.33 -17.33
CA GLU A 270 -5.75 12.55 -16.78
C GLU A 270 -4.25 12.40 -16.47
N ILE A 271 -3.82 11.19 -16.11
CA ILE A 271 -2.46 10.88 -15.64
C ILE A 271 -1.86 9.78 -16.51
N ALA A 272 -0.61 9.92 -16.90
CA ALA A 272 0.11 8.87 -17.63
C ALA A 272 0.07 7.55 -16.82
N PRO A 273 -0.42 6.43 -17.39
CA PRO A 273 -0.65 5.19 -16.65
C PRO A 273 0.56 4.71 -15.85
N GLY A 274 1.78 4.81 -16.40
CA GLY A 274 3.01 4.41 -15.72
C GLY A 274 3.30 5.17 -14.43
N LYS A 275 2.67 6.33 -14.19
CA LYS A 275 2.79 7.09 -12.94
C LYS A 275 1.79 6.66 -11.86
N ILE A 276 0.75 5.91 -12.21
CA ILE A 276 -0.36 5.55 -11.30
C ILE A 276 0.00 4.31 -10.49
N GLN A 277 -0.22 4.38 -9.19
CA GLN A 277 -0.29 3.24 -8.29
C GLN A 277 -1.73 3.07 -7.80
N LEU A 278 -2.24 1.83 -7.85
CA LEU A 278 -3.56 1.47 -7.35
C LEU A 278 -3.50 1.19 -5.85
N GLY A 279 -4.32 1.88 -5.06
CA GLY A 279 -4.45 1.64 -3.62
C GLY A 279 -5.17 0.32 -3.32
N ILE A 280 -4.55 -0.52 -2.51
CA ILE A 280 -5.10 -1.80 -2.05
C ILE A 280 -5.20 -1.78 -0.52
N PRO A 281 -6.40 -1.97 0.07
CA PRO A 281 -6.54 -2.06 1.52
C PRO A 281 -6.00 -3.40 2.02
N ASN A 282 -5.18 -3.35 3.09
CA ASN A 282 -4.70 -4.56 3.78
C ASN A 282 -5.48 -4.81 5.09
N TYR A 283 -6.77 -4.56 5.05
CA TYR A 283 -7.69 -4.69 6.18
C TYR A 283 -9.12 -4.84 5.69
N GLY A 284 -10.00 -5.16 6.62
CA GLY A 284 -11.44 -5.15 6.47
C GLY A 284 -12.12 -4.59 7.71
N TYR A 285 -13.41 -4.71 7.76
CA TYR A 285 -14.21 -4.26 8.90
C TYR A 285 -15.20 -5.32 9.37
N ASP A 286 -15.47 -5.34 10.66
CA ASP A 286 -16.48 -6.15 11.34
C ASP A 286 -17.55 -5.21 11.90
N TRP A 287 -18.72 -5.17 11.25
CA TRP A 287 -19.86 -4.37 11.66
C TRP A 287 -20.79 -5.12 12.58
N THR A 288 -21.18 -4.48 13.66
CA THR A 288 -22.30 -4.93 14.49
C THR A 288 -23.63 -4.56 13.83
N LEU A 289 -24.58 -5.50 13.83
CA LEU A 289 -25.91 -5.29 13.25
C LEU A 289 -27.00 -5.22 14.34
N PRO A 290 -28.08 -4.45 14.13
CA PRO A 290 -28.32 -3.59 12.98
C PRO A 290 -27.28 -2.48 12.87
N TYR A 291 -26.99 -2.03 11.64
CA TYR A 291 -26.09 -0.92 11.40
C TYR A 291 -26.60 0.36 12.04
N GLU A 292 -25.70 1.10 12.71
CA GLU A 292 -25.96 2.40 13.30
C GLU A 292 -24.84 3.38 12.90
N PRO A 293 -25.12 4.55 12.29
CA PRO A 293 -24.10 5.47 11.80
C PRO A 293 -23.11 5.98 12.86
N SER A 294 -23.52 6.00 14.14
CA SER A 294 -22.69 6.42 15.28
C SER A 294 -21.77 5.31 15.80
N ARG A 295 -22.01 4.05 15.40
CA ARG A 295 -21.22 2.91 15.87
C ARG A 295 -20.11 2.60 14.90
N ARG A 296 -18.88 2.79 15.36
CA ARG A 296 -17.69 2.47 14.58
C ARG A 296 -17.53 0.96 14.43
N ALA A 297 -17.39 0.45 13.19
CA ALA A 297 -17.01 -0.93 12.94
C ALA A 297 -15.58 -1.20 13.40
N ALA A 298 -15.33 -2.43 13.86
CA ALA A 298 -13.99 -2.84 14.26
C ALA A 298 -13.15 -3.12 13.02
N THR A 299 -11.92 -2.55 12.96
CA THR A 299 -10.97 -2.88 11.91
C THR A 299 -10.40 -4.28 12.15
N ILE A 300 -10.40 -5.14 11.13
CA ILE A 300 -9.92 -6.52 11.20
C ILE A 300 -8.87 -6.77 10.11
N GLY A 301 -7.84 -7.58 10.41
CA GLY A 301 -6.89 -8.04 9.40
C GLY A 301 -7.47 -9.14 8.52
N ASN A 302 -7.01 -9.23 7.27
CA ASN A 302 -7.53 -10.21 6.31
C ASN A 302 -7.34 -11.67 6.79
N GLN A 303 -6.17 -12.02 7.32
CA GLN A 303 -5.96 -13.35 7.92
C GLN A 303 -6.73 -13.55 9.22
N GLU A 304 -6.95 -12.48 9.97
CA GLU A 304 -7.76 -12.50 11.19
C GLU A 304 -9.22 -12.76 10.87
N ALA A 305 -9.76 -12.15 9.79
CA ALA A 305 -11.13 -12.39 9.32
C ALA A 305 -11.36 -13.88 8.97
N VAL A 306 -10.42 -14.49 8.24
CA VAL A 306 -10.45 -15.94 7.95
C VAL A 306 -10.44 -16.77 9.23
N ARG A 307 -9.57 -16.44 10.19
CA ARG A 307 -9.50 -17.14 11.47
C ARG A 307 -10.78 -16.97 12.30
N LEU A 308 -11.33 -15.75 12.32
CA LEU A 308 -12.60 -15.46 12.99
C LEU A 308 -13.73 -16.30 12.39
N ALA A 309 -13.85 -16.33 11.06
CA ALA A 309 -14.86 -17.17 10.40
C ALA A 309 -14.75 -18.64 10.84
N GLY A 310 -13.51 -19.17 11.02
CA GLY A 310 -13.26 -20.51 11.57
C GLY A 310 -13.73 -20.71 13.00
N GLN A 311 -13.43 -19.76 13.84
CA GLN A 311 -13.79 -19.82 15.27
C GLN A 311 -15.31 -19.79 15.49
N VAL A 312 -16.03 -19.06 14.64
CA VAL A 312 -17.50 -18.93 14.76
C VAL A 312 -18.27 -19.90 13.86
N GLY A 313 -17.58 -20.76 13.10
CA GLY A 313 -18.20 -21.71 12.17
C GLY A 313 -18.93 -21.06 10.99
N ALA A 314 -18.54 -19.83 10.60
CA ALA A 314 -19.16 -19.13 9.48
C ALA A 314 -18.53 -19.56 8.15
N GLU A 315 -19.35 -19.66 7.10
CA GLU A 315 -18.88 -19.83 5.73
C GLU A 315 -18.52 -18.48 5.11
N ILE A 316 -17.33 -18.39 4.52
CA ILE A 316 -16.90 -17.21 3.77
C ILE A 316 -17.58 -17.23 2.40
N GLN A 317 -18.41 -16.21 2.17
CA GLN A 317 -19.06 -15.95 0.89
C GLN A 317 -18.18 -15.02 0.03
N PHE A 318 -18.47 -14.96 -1.26
CA PHE A 318 -17.81 -14.06 -2.18
C PHE A 318 -18.83 -13.30 -3.02
N ASP A 319 -18.84 -11.98 -2.88
CA ASP A 319 -19.68 -11.13 -3.70
C ASP A 319 -19.05 -10.96 -5.07
N THR A 320 -19.73 -11.45 -6.11
CA THR A 320 -19.20 -11.48 -7.47
C THR A 320 -19.24 -10.11 -8.16
N VAL A 321 -20.00 -9.15 -7.65
CA VAL A 321 -20.05 -7.79 -8.16
C VAL A 321 -18.90 -6.98 -7.56
N SER A 322 -18.84 -6.88 -6.23
CA SER A 322 -17.75 -6.18 -5.53
C SER A 322 -16.40 -6.90 -5.67
N GLN A 323 -16.39 -8.17 -6.09
CA GLN A 323 -15.20 -9.04 -6.10
C GLN A 323 -14.52 -9.05 -4.73
N ALA A 324 -15.31 -9.22 -3.67
CA ALA A 324 -14.81 -9.17 -2.29
C ALA A 324 -15.44 -10.27 -1.41
N PRO A 325 -14.65 -10.88 -0.50
CA PRO A 325 -15.15 -11.86 0.45
C PRO A 325 -15.86 -11.19 1.62
N TYR A 326 -16.89 -11.87 2.13
CA TYR A 326 -17.62 -11.48 3.33
C TYR A 326 -18.18 -12.69 4.05
N PHE A 327 -18.55 -12.51 5.32
CA PHE A 327 -19.34 -13.49 6.06
C PHE A 327 -20.19 -12.80 7.15
N ARG A 328 -21.17 -13.56 7.66
CA ARG A 328 -22.02 -13.14 8.78
C ARG A 328 -21.89 -14.14 9.90
N TYR A 329 -22.00 -13.66 11.13
CA TYR A 329 -22.00 -14.50 12.32
C TYR A 329 -22.80 -13.84 13.45
N THR A 330 -23.07 -14.63 14.50
CA THR A 330 -23.70 -14.12 15.72
C THR A 330 -22.81 -14.45 16.90
N ARG A 331 -22.54 -13.46 17.74
CA ARG A 331 -21.81 -13.62 19.00
C ARG A 331 -22.59 -13.00 20.12
N GLU A 332 -22.86 -13.76 21.19
CA GLU A 332 -23.62 -13.28 22.37
C GLU A 332 -25.00 -12.68 22.02
N GLY A 333 -25.66 -13.26 21.00
CA GLY A 333 -26.96 -12.77 20.52
C GLY A 333 -26.91 -11.55 19.59
N ILE A 334 -25.73 -11.02 19.32
CA ILE A 334 -25.52 -9.85 18.44
C ILE A 334 -25.05 -10.35 17.06
N ALA A 335 -25.76 -9.92 16.02
CA ALA A 335 -25.38 -10.23 14.64
C ALA A 335 -24.24 -9.33 14.14
N HIS A 336 -23.37 -9.90 13.34
CA HIS A 336 -22.22 -9.24 12.75
C HIS A 336 -22.13 -9.50 11.25
N GLN A 337 -21.50 -8.59 10.52
CA GLN A 337 -21.11 -8.76 9.12
C GLN A 337 -19.68 -8.27 8.91
N VAL A 338 -18.85 -9.14 8.35
CA VAL A 338 -17.43 -8.84 8.06
C VAL A 338 -17.23 -8.77 6.55
N TRP A 339 -16.54 -7.71 6.09
CA TRP A 339 -16.01 -7.59 4.74
C TRP A 339 -14.49 -7.43 4.82
N PHE A 340 -13.75 -8.08 3.93
CA PHE A 340 -12.29 -8.09 3.96
C PHE A 340 -11.71 -8.37 2.55
N GLU A 341 -10.40 -8.56 2.44
CA GLU A 341 -9.74 -8.93 1.18
C GLU A 341 -9.19 -10.37 1.27
N ASP A 342 -9.23 -11.11 0.15
CA ASP A 342 -8.56 -12.41 0.02
C ASP A 342 -7.85 -12.54 -1.34
N ALA A 343 -7.25 -13.69 -1.62
CA ALA A 343 -6.52 -13.92 -2.86
C ALA A 343 -7.35 -13.65 -4.12
N ARG A 344 -8.69 -13.87 -4.10
CA ARG A 344 -9.58 -13.63 -5.23
C ARG A 344 -9.74 -12.13 -5.51
N SER A 345 -10.02 -11.36 -4.46
CA SER A 345 -10.21 -9.91 -4.57
C SER A 345 -8.91 -9.19 -4.93
N ILE A 346 -7.77 -9.65 -4.41
CA ILE A 346 -6.46 -9.12 -4.78
C ILE A 346 -6.13 -9.48 -6.24
N GLN A 347 -6.39 -10.72 -6.68
CA GLN A 347 -6.16 -11.11 -8.08
C GLN A 347 -6.96 -10.23 -9.04
N ALA A 348 -8.23 -9.94 -8.74
CA ALA A 348 -9.06 -9.06 -9.56
C ALA A 348 -8.45 -7.64 -9.66
N LYS A 349 -7.95 -7.08 -8.55
CA LYS A 349 -7.29 -5.76 -8.53
C LYS A 349 -5.96 -5.76 -9.29
N LEU A 350 -5.15 -6.82 -9.18
CA LEU A 350 -3.91 -6.96 -9.94
C LEU A 350 -4.17 -7.08 -11.45
N GLN A 351 -5.20 -7.84 -11.84
CA GLN A 351 -5.61 -7.95 -13.24
C GLN A 351 -6.07 -6.59 -13.79
N LEU A 352 -6.83 -5.83 -12.99
CA LEU A 352 -7.25 -4.48 -13.35
C LEU A 352 -6.03 -3.56 -13.55
N ALA A 353 -5.04 -3.59 -12.64
CA ALA A 353 -3.81 -2.83 -12.77
C ALA A 353 -3.05 -3.15 -14.07
N LEU A 354 -2.94 -4.42 -14.43
CA LEU A 354 -2.32 -4.85 -15.69
C LEU A 354 -3.13 -4.44 -16.92
N GLN A 355 -4.45 -4.56 -16.85
CA GLN A 355 -5.37 -4.20 -17.95
C GLN A 355 -5.26 -2.71 -18.30
N TYR A 356 -5.16 -1.84 -17.31
CA TYR A 356 -5.02 -0.39 -17.51
C TYR A 356 -3.55 0.05 -17.73
N GLY A 357 -2.59 -0.88 -17.65
CA GLY A 357 -1.18 -0.61 -17.87
C GLY A 357 -0.57 0.37 -16.88
N ILE A 358 -1.08 0.39 -15.64
CA ILE A 358 -0.57 1.31 -14.60
C ILE A 358 0.77 0.87 -14.04
N GLY A 359 1.51 1.83 -13.44
CA GLY A 359 2.89 1.61 -12.97
C GLY A 359 3.02 0.70 -11.75
N GLY A 360 1.98 0.59 -10.91
CA GLY A 360 2.13 -0.17 -9.68
C GLY A 360 0.88 -0.30 -8.83
N VAL A 361 1.09 -0.89 -7.65
CA VAL A 361 0.10 -1.02 -6.58
C VAL A 361 0.71 -0.55 -5.26
N ALA A 362 -0.12 -0.04 -4.35
CA ALA A 362 0.32 0.38 -3.02
C ALA A 362 -0.62 -0.15 -1.94
N TYR A 363 -0.04 -0.69 -0.87
CA TYR A 363 -0.80 -1.31 0.23
C TYR A 363 -0.96 -0.36 1.41
N TRP A 364 -2.17 0.02 1.72
CA TRP A 364 -2.56 0.72 2.93
C TRP A 364 -3.17 -0.27 3.92
N ASN A 365 -2.54 -0.59 5.06
CA ASN A 365 -1.13 -0.47 5.37
C ASN A 365 -0.56 -1.83 5.81
N LEU A 366 0.73 -1.94 6.03
CA LEU A 366 1.41 -3.20 6.31
C LEU A 366 1.28 -3.70 7.77
N LEU A 367 0.55 -3.02 8.65
CA LEU A 367 0.44 -3.37 10.07
C LEU A 367 -0.12 -4.77 10.35
N ARG A 368 -0.79 -5.37 9.36
CA ARG A 368 -1.45 -6.67 9.50
C ARG A 368 -0.87 -7.70 8.53
N PRO A 369 -0.67 -8.96 8.98
CA PRO A 369 -0.13 -9.99 8.10
C PRO A 369 -1.12 -10.37 7.00
N PHE A 370 -0.61 -10.60 5.77
CA PHE A 370 -1.41 -11.06 4.63
C PHE A 370 -0.61 -12.00 3.73
N SER A 371 -0.18 -13.13 4.26
CA SER A 371 0.72 -14.08 3.57
C SER A 371 0.20 -14.57 2.23
N GLN A 372 -1.13 -14.76 2.07
CA GLN A 372 -1.73 -15.17 0.81
C GLN A 372 -1.57 -14.12 -0.29
N ASN A 373 -1.64 -12.84 0.07
CA ASN A 373 -1.41 -11.74 -0.87
C ASN A 373 0.01 -11.80 -1.44
N TRP A 374 1.01 -11.93 -0.58
CA TRP A 374 2.41 -11.97 -1.02
C TRP A 374 2.70 -13.20 -1.88
N ALA A 375 2.11 -14.32 -1.52
CA ALA A 375 2.18 -15.54 -2.30
C ALA A 375 1.57 -15.39 -3.69
N LEU A 376 0.37 -14.81 -3.79
CA LEU A 376 -0.31 -14.54 -5.05
C LEU A 376 0.48 -13.54 -5.91
N LEU A 377 0.90 -12.44 -5.29
CA LEU A 377 1.63 -11.36 -5.97
C LEU A 377 2.88 -11.89 -6.67
N SER A 378 3.68 -12.69 -5.97
CA SER A 378 4.91 -13.26 -6.54
C SER A 378 4.69 -14.28 -7.67
N GLN A 379 3.50 -14.87 -7.76
CA GLN A 379 3.14 -15.75 -8.88
C GLN A 379 2.65 -14.99 -10.10
N LYS A 380 1.89 -13.91 -9.85
CA LYS A 380 1.18 -13.19 -10.92
C LYS A 380 1.99 -12.04 -11.47
N ILE A 381 2.87 -11.45 -10.66
CA ILE A 381 3.55 -10.19 -10.96
C ILE A 381 5.06 -10.35 -10.80
N ARG A 382 5.81 -9.89 -11.81
CA ARG A 382 7.22 -9.57 -11.64
C ARG A 382 7.32 -8.24 -10.90
N ILE A 383 7.82 -8.28 -9.68
CA ILE A 383 8.00 -7.08 -8.85
C ILE A 383 9.23 -6.31 -9.34
N LEU A 384 9.03 -5.08 -9.78
CA LEU A 384 10.10 -4.21 -10.27
C LEU A 384 10.98 -3.70 -9.12
N ASN A 385 12.28 -3.55 -9.38
CA ASN A 385 13.19 -2.80 -8.52
C ASN A 385 13.18 -1.32 -8.94
N ARG A 386 13.50 -0.40 -8.01
CA ARG A 386 13.61 1.03 -8.34
C ARG A 386 14.58 1.33 -9.51
N ARG A 387 15.60 0.52 -9.68
CA ARG A 387 16.56 0.66 -10.79
C ARG A 387 16.02 0.20 -12.15
N GLU A 388 14.88 -0.51 -12.14
CA GLU A 388 14.19 -1.06 -13.31
C GLU A 388 12.87 -0.32 -13.58
N GLY A 389 12.59 0.76 -12.85
CA GLY A 389 11.34 1.54 -12.94
C GLY A 389 11.04 2.03 -14.35
N PRO A 390 9.76 2.44 -14.61
CA PRO A 390 9.28 2.73 -15.96
C PRO A 390 10.09 3.81 -16.65
#